data_4811a2ba25050f6f177415e29fbbb6b6
#
_entry.id   4811a2ba25050f6f177415e29fbbb6b6
#
_cell.length_a   1.000
_cell.length_b   1.000
_cell.length_c   1.000
_cell.angle_alpha   90.00
_cell.angle_beta   90.00
_cell.angle_gamma   90.00
#
_symmetry.space_group_name_H-M   'P 1'
#
loop_
_entity.id
_entity.type
_entity.pdbx_description
1 polymer ?
#
loop_
_entity_poly.entity_id
_entity_poly.type
_entity_poly.pdbx_seq_one_letter_code
_entity_poly.pdbx_strand_id
1 'polypeptide(L)'
;PNSGTEYDPLIYKETYQWLKNHSHDKKPWFLCTSFVNSHDIMWFPVDQKWFWKKSPEYTKKTRLNLEKRKWGRKNNLPGFDLNIPEYLSKLPVNFYDDLNKKPNVHRVWMDSMLKFSRPGYISDKNEKLWLQQINYYLHLHVLNDYYLENLLHLIQRNNLFKNTIIIFTSDHGDQCGSHKLRSKGSWNYEEIMKMPLYITTPDMNFSQITKSLSSHIDLARTIIDLAGGSDRQLEKFEGKSLTRLLNDCLLYTSDAADDAGS
;
A
#
# COMPACT_ATOMS: atom_id res chain seq x y z
N PRO A 1 17.53 -3.29 1.67
CA PRO A 1 16.31 -3.36 2.41
C PRO A 1 15.88 -1.94 2.69
N ASN A 2 14.77 -1.68 2.22
CA ASN A 2 14.37 -0.38 1.82
C ASN A 2 13.37 0.10 2.86
N SER A 3 13.71 1.21 3.50
CA SER A 3 12.79 1.94 4.33
C SER A 3 12.11 2.98 3.46
N GLY A 4 10.79 3.04 3.50
CA GLY A 4 10.04 4.08 2.83
C GLY A 4 10.39 5.45 3.36
N THR A 5 10.58 5.59 4.66
CA THR A 5 10.99 6.85 5.27
C THR A 5 12.35 7.36 4.74
N GLU A 6 13.24 6.46 4.33
CA GLU A 6 14.54 6.82 3.74
C GLU A 6 14.45 7.04 2.22
N TYR A 7 13.69 6.18 1.51
CA TYR A 7 13.73 6.12 0.05
C TYR A 7 12.58 6.89 -0.63
N ASP A 8 11.42 6.99 -0.01
CA ASP A 8 10.28 7.68 -0.63
C ASP A 8 10.55 9.16 -0.98
N PRO A 9 11.30 9.93 -0.15
CA PRO A 9 11.72 11.27 -0.53
C PRO A 9 12.60 11.30 -1.80
N LEU A 10 13.44 10.26 -1.99
CA LEU A 10 14.31 10.15 -3.16
C LEU A 10 13.50 9.74 -4.38
N ILE A 11 12.61 8.75 -4.23
CA ILE A 11 11.68 8.30 -5.29
C ILE A 11 10.83 9.48 -5.75
N TYR A 12 10.26 10.23 -4.82
CA TYR A 12 9.51 11.46 -5.13
C TYR A 12 10.35 12.45 -5.92
N LYS A 13 11.55 12.77 -5.44
CA LYS A 13 12.46 13.72 -6.08
C LYS A 13 12.79 13.32 -7.52
N GLU A 14 13.16 12.07 -7.73
CA GLU A 14 13.49 11.54 -9.06
C GLU A 14 12.26 11.53 -9.99
N THR A 15 11.10 11.12 -9.50
CA THR A 15 9.84 11.16 -10.25
C THR A 15 9.46 12.59 -10.64
N TYR A 16 9.54 13.52 -9.67
CA TYR A 16 9.22 14.92 -9.90
C TYR A 16 10.15 15.55 -10.96
N GLN A 17 11.44 15.28 -10.84
CA GLN A 17 12.44 15.81 -11.78
C GLN A 17 12.25 15.21 -13.17
N TRP A 18 11.95 13.92 -13.24
CA TRP A 18 11.69 13.24 -14.51
C TRP A 18 10.45 13.81 -15.19
N LEU A 19 9.34 13.94 -14.48
CA LEU A 19 8.11 14.57 -15.02
C LEU A 19 8.37 16.00 -15.50
N LYS A 20 9.10 16.79 -14.72
CA LYS A 20 9.45 18.15 -15.11
C LYS A 20 10.23 18.21 -16.43
N ASN A 21 11.13 17.27 -16.64
CA ASN A 21 11.99 17.26 -17.82
C ASN A 21 11.30 16.67 -19.07
N HIS A 22 10.33 15.76 -18.89
CA HIS A 22 9.72 14.98 -19.98
C HIS A 22 8.26 15.34 -20.25
N SER A 23 7.69 16.29 -19.50
CA SER A 23 6.28 16.70 -19.66
C SER A 23 5.92 17.21 -21.06
N HIS A 24 6.89 17.65 -21.82
CA HIS A 24 6.72 18.19 -23.18
C HIS A 24 7.31 17.29 -24.28
N ASP A 25 7.70 16.08 -23.94
CA ASP A 25 8.23 15.13 -24.92
C ASP A 25 7.15 14.79 -25.95
N LYS A 26 7.55 14.73 -27.23
CA LYS A 26 6.66 14.36 -28.33
C LYS A 26 6.39 12.85 -28.39
N LYS A 27 7.26 12.04 -27.79
CA LYS A 27 7.10 10.59 -27.78
C LYS A 27 6.28 10.18 -26.55
N PRO A 28 5.37 9.21 -26.72
CA PRO A 28 4.67 8.62 -25.58
C PRO A 28 5.66 8.03 -24.57
N TRP A 29 5.33 8.13 -23.29
CA TRP A 29 6.13 7.58 -22.21
C TRP A 29 5.26 6.78 -21.24
N PHE A 30 5.89 5.89 -20.53
CA PHE A 30 5.32 5.16 -19.40
C PHE A 30 6.21 5.38 -18.18
N LEU A 31 5.61 5.84 -17.09
CA LEU A 31 6.29 6.07 -15.83
C LEU A 31 5.61 5.27 -14.74
N CYS A 32 6.38 4.44 -14.05
CA CYS A 32 5.93 3.74 -12.86
C CYS A 32 6.68 4.30 -11.64
N THR A 33 5.94 4.92 -10.72
CA THR A 33 6.47 5.40 -9.44
C THR A 33 6.01 4.48 -8.34
N SER A 34 6.95 3.86 -7.63
CA SER A 34 6.64 2.90 -6.56
C SER A 34 7.20 3.40 -5.23
N PHE A 35 6.33 3.94 -4.39
CA PHE A 35 6.66 4.28 -3.00
C PHE A 35 6.72 3.01 -2.16
N VAL A 36 7.60 3.01 -1.16
CA VAL A 36 7.81 1.86 -0.27
C VAL A 36 6.84 1.88 0.90
N ASN A 37 6.54 3.06 1.45
CA ASN A 37 5.58 3.19 2.55
C ASN A 37 4.14 2.90 2.06
N SER A 38 3.33 2.32 2.91
CA SER A 38 3.40 2.15 4.38
C SER A 38 4.16 0.89 4.88
N HIS A 39 5.07 0.33 4.11
CA HIS A 39 5.82 -0.88 4.46
C HIS A 39 6.59 -0.76 5.79
N ASP A 40 7.02 0.45 6.18
CA ASP A 40 7.76 0.69 7.42
C ASP A 40 6.99 0.36 8.69
N ILE A 41 5.66 0.17 8.60
CA ILE A 41 4.84 -0.33 9.71
C ILE A 41 5.37 -1.66 10.28
N MET A 42 6.06 -2.44 9.47
CA MET A 42 6.66 -3.71 9.89
C MET A 42 7.72 -3.55 10.99
N TRP A 43 8.27 -2.35 11.17
CA TRP A 43 9.30 -2.07 12.19
C TRP A 43 8.72 -1.64 13.53
N PHE A 44 7.46 -1.25 13.58
CA PHE A 44 6.81 -0.80 14.82
C PHE A 44 6.67 -1.97 15.82
N PRO A 45 6.97 -1.77 17.11
CA PRO A 45 7.42 -0.54 17.77
C PRO A 45 8.95 -0.40 17.89
N VAL A 46 9.76 -1.29 17.31
CA VAL A 46 11.23 -1.30 17.48
C VAL A 46 11.91 -0.10 16.86
N ASP A 47 11.28 0.55 15.89
CA ASP A 47 11.75 1.80 15.28
C ASP A 47 11.44 3.03 16.12
N GLN A 48 10.72 2.88 17.26
CA GLN A 48 10.30 4.00 18.09
C GLN A 48 11.28 4.26 19.25
N LYS A 49 11.72 5.51 19.38
CA LYS A 49 12.67 5.94 20.42
C LYS A 49 12.19 5.67 21.85
N TRP A 50 10.88 5.84 22.12
CA TRP A 50 10.30 5.57 23.42
C TRP A 50 10.32 4.07 23.77
N PHE A 51 10.19 3.18 22.80
CA PHE A 51 10.25 1.73 23.01
C PHE A 51 11.65 1.30 23.45
N TRP A 52 12.69 1.89 22.89
CA TRP A 52 14.07 1.62 23.28
C TRP A 52 14.37 1.98 24.73
N LYS A 53 13.78 3.07 25.22
CA LYS A 53 13.90 3.47 26.62
C LYS A 53 13.24 2.49 27.57
N LYS A 54 12.10 1.89 27.18
CA LYS A 54 11.32 0.96 28.01
C LYS A 54 11.78 -0.49 27.93
N SER A 55 12.48 -0.88 26.88
CA SER A 55 12.85 -2.28 26.61
C SER A 55 14.30 -2.39 26.06
N PRO A 56 15.30 -1.95 26.84
CA PRO A 56 16.68 -1.84 26.35
C PRO A 56 17.28 -3.18 25.92
N GLU A 57 17.01 -4.26 26.64
CA GLU A 57 17.52 -5.60 26.31
C GLU A 57 16.99 -6.13 24.98
N TYR A 58 15.69 -6.00 24.77
CA TYR A 58 15.03 -6.39 23.54
C TYR A 58 15.56 -5.57 22.35
N THR A 59 15.66 -4.27 22.55
CA THR A 59 16.14 -3.31 21.56
C THR A 59 17.57 -3.59 21.14
N LYS A 60 18.44 -3.89 22.11
CA LYS A 60 19.85 -4.25 21.85
C LYS A 60 19.98 -5.46 20.92
N LYS A 61 19.22 -6.54 21.21
CA LYS A 61 19.21 -7.75 20.38
C LYS A 61 18.70 -7.50 18.97
N THR A 62 17.61 -6.77 18.85
CA THR A 62 16.99 -6.43 17.55
C THR A 62 17.90 -5.50 16.75
N ARG A 63 18.49 -4.49 17.38
CA ARG A 63 19.44 -3.58 16.77
C ARG A 63 20.65 -4.30 16.21
N LEU A 64 21.27 -5.20 17.00
CA LEU A 64 22.38 -6.03 16.52
C LEU A 64 22.01 -6.89 15.32
N ASN A 65 20.78 -7.42 15.27
CA ASN A 65 20.31 -8.20 14.14
C ASN A 65 20.08 -7.34 12.88
N LEU A 66 19.60 -6.12 13.04
CA LEU A 66 19.44 -5.16 11.95
C LEU A 66 20.80 -4.69 11.42
N GLU A 67 21.74 -4.38 12.32
CA GLU A 67 23.11 -4.00 11.97
C GLU A 67 23.85 -5.13 11.23
N LYS A 68 23.76 -6.37 11.71
CA LYS A 68 24.36 -7.56 11.07
C LYS A 68 23.82 -7.80 9.65
N ARG A 69 22.56 -7.45 9.39
CA ARG A 69 21.92 -7.59 8.08
C ARG A 69 22.17 -6.40 7.16
N LYS A 70 22.99 -5.44 7.57
CA LYS A 70 23.19 -4.15 6.87
C LYS A 70 21.88 -3.38 6.64
N TRP A 71 20.91 -3.58 7.51
CA TRP A 71 19.62 -2.92 7.44
C TRP A 71 19.65 -1.71 8.37
N GLY A 72 19.71 -0.55 7.78
CA GLY A 72 19.77 0.71 8.47
C GLY A 72 21.21 1.19 8.74
N ARG A 73 21.44 2.45 8.55
CA ARG A 73 22.64 3.13 9.01
C ARG A 73 22.58 3.25 10.54
N LYS A 74 23.71 3.31 11.15
CA LYS A 74 23.99 3.16 12.59
C LYS A 74 23.06 3.90 13.59
N ASN A 75 22.21 4.83 13.15
CA ASN A 75 21.30 5.61 14.00
C ASN A 75 19.95 5.97 13.34
N ASN A 76 19.65 5.48 12.13
CA ASN A 76 18.44 5.86 11.41
C ASN A 76 17.58 4.61 11.17
N LEU A 77 16.86 4.16 12.19
CA LEU A 77 15.73 3.27 11.96
C LEU A 77 14.57 4.12 11.41
N PRO A 78 13.82 3.58 10.46
CA PRO A 78 12.62 4.24 9.96
C PRO A 78 11.72 4.65 11.12
N GLY A 79 11.16 5.82 11.06
CA GLY A 79 10.22 6.29 12.06
C GLY A 79 10.78 6.68 13.42
N PHE A 80 12.11 6.57 13.62
CA PHE A 80 12.73 6.73 14.94
C PHE A 80 12.45 8.07 15.64
N ASP A 81 12.35 9.15 14.91
CA ASP A 81 12.09 10.50 15.42
C ASP A 81 10.75 11.10 14.92
N LEU A 82 9.87 10.29 14.33
CA LEU A 82 8.58 10.78 13.87
C LEU A 82 7.69 11.15 15.07
N ASN A 83 7.12 12.33 15.02
CA ASN A 83 6.01 12.71 15.89
C ASN A 83 4.72 12.22 15.25
N ILE A 84 4.13 11.16 15.83
CA ILE A 84 2.95 10.51 15.29
C ILE A 84 1.71 11.12 15.94
N PRO A 85 0.89 11.86 15.18
CA PRO A 85 -0.39 12.36 15.68
C PRO A 85 -1.37 11.24 16.01
N GLU A 86 -2.36 11.55 16.83
CA GLU A 86 -3.49 10.67 17.06
C GLU A 86 -4.54 10.89 15.95
N TYR A 87 -4.57 10.01 14.95
CA TYR A 87 -5.56 10.02 13.89
C TYR A 87 -6.83 9.27 14.29
N LEU A 88 -6.69 8.21 15.08
CA LEU A 88 -7.77 7.38 15.60
C LEU A 88 -7.63 7.21 17.12
N SER A 89 -8.75 7.22 17.82
CA SER A 89 -8.86 7.00 19.26
C SER A 89 -9.44 5.62 19.62
N LYS A 90 -9.85 4.83 18.64
CA LYS A 90 -10.46 3.50 18.83
C LYS A 90 -9.85 2.47 17.89
N LEU A 91 -9.75 1.25 18.40
CA LEU A 91 -9.36 0.08 17.59
C LEU A 91 -10.48 -0.31 16.62
N PRO A 92 -10.15 -0.99 15.49
CA PRO A 92 -11.16 -1.51 14.58
C PRO A 92 -12.05 -2.54 15.28
N VAL A 93 -13.31 -2.62 14.88
CA VAL A 93 -14.30 -3.51 15.53
C VAL A 93 -13.83 -4.98 15.50
N ASN A 94 -13.25 -5.41 14.40
CA ASN A 94 -12.72 -6.76 14.22
C ASN A 94 -11.42 -7.06 14.99
N PHE A 95 -10.83 -6.07 15.67
CA PHE A 95 -9.71 -6.30 16.60
C PHE A 95 -10.08 -7.31 17.69
N TYR A 96 -11.34 -7.29 18.14
CA TYR A 96 -11.82 -8.13 19.24
C TYR A 96 -12.16 -9.55 18.84
N ASP A 97 -11.91 -9.95 17.61
CA ASP A 97 -12.09 -11.31 17.15
C ASP A 97 -11.25 -12.30 17.98
N ASP A 98 -11.87 -13.44 18.29
CA ASP A 98 -11.21 -14.51 19.03
C ASP A 98 -10.39 -15.40 18.09
N LEU A 99 -9.07 -15.28 18.15
CA LEU A 99 -8.16 -16.14 17.37
C LEU A 99 -8.28 -17.63 17.68
N ASN A 100 -8.89 -18.02 18.82
CA ASN A 100 -9.15 -19.42 19.12
C ASN A 100 -10.24 -20.03 18.22
N LYS A 101 -11.10 -19.19 17.66
CA LYS A 101 -12.15 -19.57 16.72
C LYS A 101 -11.69 -19.50 15.25
N LYS A 102 -10.47 -19.09 15.01
CA LYS A 102 -9.86 -19.00 13.69
C LYS A 102 -8.95 -20.20 13.44
N PRO A 103 -8.58 -20.51 12.19
CA PRO A 103 -7.60 -21.54 11.88
C PRO A 103 -6.30 -21.34 12.65
N ASN A 104 -5.72 -22.44 13.15
CA ASN A 104 -4.51 -22.37 13.99
C ASN A 104 -3.31 -21.65 13.33
N VAL A 105 -3.27 -21.61 12.01
CA VAL A 105 -2.24 -20.88 11.25
C VAL A 105 -2.13 -19.41 11.66
N HIS A 106 -3.24 -18.76 12.05
CA HIS A 106 -3.23 -17.36 12.53
C HIS A 106 -2.41 -17.19 13.80
N ARG A 107 -2.59 -18.13 14.75
CA ARG A 107 -1.84 -18.14 16.00
C ARG A 107 -0.37 -18.46 15.76
N VAL A 108 -0.09 -19.48 14.95
CA VAL A 108 1.28 -19.86 14.58
C VAL A 108 2.00 -18.68 13.91
N TRP A 109 1.30 -17.94 13.05
CA TRP A 109 1.84 -16.73 12.42
C TRP A 109 2.19 -15.68 13.46
N MET A 110 1.26 -15.35 14.37
CA MET A 110 1.54 -14.36 15.42
C MET A 110 2.70 -14.80 16.31
N ASP A 111 2.76 -16.06 16.73
CA ASP A 111 3.87 -16.60 17.51
C ASP A 111 5.19 -16.52 16.77
N SER A 112 5.19 -16.79 15.46
CA SER A 112 6.40 -16.67 14.64
C SER A 112 6.83 -15.21 14.46
N MET A 113 5.89 -14.28 14.31
CA MET A 113 6.19 -12.85 14.32
C MET A 113 6.86 -12.40 15.62
N LEU A 114 6.48 -13.01 16.75
CA LEU A 114 7.10 -12.79 18.04
C LEU A 114 8.54 -13.32 18.13
N LYS A 115 8.76 -14.54 17.64
CA LYS A 115 10.04 -15.26 17.75
C LYS A 115 11.09 -14.74 16.78
N PHE A 116 10.68 -14.40 15.57
CA PHE A 116 11.58 -13.91 14.50
C PHE A 116 11.70 -12.40 14.47
N SER A 117 11.01 -11.73 15.31
CA SER A 117 11.06 -10.34 15.81
C SER A 117 11.85 -9.34 14.97
N ARG A 118 11.37 -9.02 13.79
CA ARG A 118 11.67 -7.71 13.20
C ARG A 118 10.82 -6.63 13.84
N PRO A 119 9.49 -6.85 14.01
CA PRO A 119 8.59 -5.77 14.42
C PRO A 119 8.41 -5.60 15.93
N GLY A 120 8.97 -6.41 16.77
CA GLY A 120 8.65 -6.36 18.20
C GLY A 120 7.27 -6.91 18.56
N TYR A 121 7.16 -7.34 19.81
CA TYR A 121 5.95 -7.91 20.34
C TYR A 121 4.95 -6.83 20.77
N ILE A 122 3.71 -6.98 20.33
CA ILE A 122 2.57 -6.27 20.91
C ILE A 122 1.67 -7.32 21.54
N SER A 123 1.52 -7.25 22.87
CA SER A 123 0.56 -8.10 23.57
C SER A 123 -0.87 -7.80 23.10
N ASP A 124 -1.66 -8.83 22.91
CA ASP A 124 -3.10 -8.75 22.58
C ASP A 124 -3.92 -7.98 23.61
N LYS A 125 -3.38 -7.85 24.83
CA LYS A 125 -3.96 -7.07 25.94
C LYS A 125 -3.54 -5.60 25.95
N ASN A 126 -2.58 -5.19 25.13
CA ASN A 126 -2.06 -3.82 25.11
C ASN A 126 -2.72 -2.99 24.00
N GLU A 127 -4.01 -2.72 24.15
CA GLU A 127 -4.80 -1.94 23.18
C GLU A 127 -4.18 -0.58 22.88
N LYS A 128 -3.60 0.08 23.86
CA LYS A 128 -2.92 1.36 23.65
C LYS A 128 -1.78 1.25 22.65
N LEU A 129 -0.99 0.18 22.71
CA LEU A 129 0.12 -0.02 21.80
C LEU A 129 -0.37 -0.40 20.39
N TRP A 130 -1.46 -1.16 20.30
CA TRP A 130 -2.12 -1.45 19.03
C TRP A 130 -2.65 -0.16 18.37
N LEU A 131 -3.27 0.70 19.15
CA LEU A 131 -3.75 1.99 18.65
C LEU A 131 -2.61 2.88 18.16
N GLN A 132 -1.47 2.89 18.87
CA GLN A 132 -0.27 3.60 18.44
C GLN A 132 0.27 3.03 17.11
N GLN A 133 0.22 1.71 16.91
CA GLN A 133 0.60 1.09 15.64
C GLN A 133 -0.30 1.55 14.49
N ILE A 134 -1.62 1.59 14.70
CA ILE A 134 -2.55 2.05 13.67
C ILE A 134 -2.30 3.53 13.34
N ASN A 135 -2.12 4.37 14.34
CA ASN A 135 -1.81 5.78 14.11
C ASN A 135 -0.48 5.97 13.38
N TYR A 136 0.52 5.15 13.66
CA TYR A 136 1.76 5.15 12.90
C TYR A 136 1.54 4.72 11.44
N TYR A 137 0.76 3.68 11.20
CA TYR A 137 0.40 3.25 9.84
C TYR A 137 -0.27 4.37 9.05
N LEU A 138 -1.25 5.04 9.65
CA LEU A 138 -1.92 6.19 9.04
C LEU A 138 -0.95 7.35 8.77
N HIS A 139 -0.02 7.59 9.69
CA HIS A 139 0.98 8.63 9.49
C HIS A 139 1.89 8.35 8.28
N LEU A 140 2.27 7.10 8.06
CA LEU A 140 3.03 6.70 6.88
C LEU A 140 2.23 6.95 5.57
N HIS A 141 0.90 6.76 5.60
CA HIS A 141 0.05 7.13 4.48
C HIS A 141 -0.02 8.64 4.25
N VAL A 142 -0.09 9.43 5.30
CA VAL A 142 -0.06 10.91 5.20
C VAL A 142 1.24 11.39 4.56
N LEU A 143 2.37 10.77 4.87
CA LEU A 143 3.65 11.09 4.22
C LEU A 143 3.62 10.79 2.71
N ASN A 144 3.04 9.67 2.31
CA ASN A 144 2.88 9.32 0.90
C ASN A 144 1.89 10.24 0.19
N ASP A 145 0.80 10.58 0.86
CA ASP A 145 -0.21 11.50 0.34
C ASP A 145 0.41 12.86 -0.02
N TYR A 146 1.29 13.38 0.84
CA TYR A 146 2.05 14.59 0.55
C TYR A 146 2.88 14.50 -0.75
N TYR A 147 3.56 13.37 -1.00
CA TYR A 147 4.32 13.20 -2.24
C TYR A 147 3.40 13.08 -3.44
N LEU A 148 2.32 12.33 -3.30
CA LEU A 148 1.33 12.13 -4.36
C LEU A 148 0.65 13.44 -4.76
N GLU A 149 0.22 14.24 -3.78
CA GLU A 149 -0.37 15.56 -3.99
C GLU A 149 0.55 16.47 -4.81
N ASN A 150 1.83 16.54 -4.45
CA ASN A 150 2.79 17.36 -5.17
C ASN A 150 3.05 16.88 -6.61
N LEU A 151 3.04 15.57 -6.86
CA LEU A 151 3.13 15.00 -8.20
C LEU A 151 1.88 15.34 -9.03
N LEU A 152 0.68 15.19 -8.44
CA LEU A 152 -0.58 15.56 -9.10
C LEU A 152 -0.65 17.06 -9.41
N HIS A 153 -0.20 17.92 -8.51
CA HIS A 153 -0.08 19.35 -8.77
C HIS A 153 0.90 19.67 -9.93
N LEU A 154 1.98 18.92 -10.05
CA LEU A 154 2.91 19.08 -11.18
C LEU A 154 2.24 18.68 -12.50
N ILE A 155 1.55 17.55 -12.52
CA ILE A 155 0.76 17.05 -13.67
C ILE A 155 -0.29 18.10 -14.08
N GLN A 156 -1.01 18.66 -13.11
CA GLN A 156 -2.01 19.70 -13.35
C GLN A 156 -1.41 20.99 -13.93
N ARG A 157 -0.34 21.51 -13.32
CA ARG A 157 0.33 22.74 -13.77
C ARG A 157 0.91 22.63 -15.18
N ASN A 158 1.35 21.45 -15.58
CA ASN A 158 1.83 21.18 -16.93
C ASN A 158 0.71 20.73 -17.88
N ASN A 159 -0.55 20.78 -17.44
CA ASN A 159 -1.72 20.42 -18.24
C ASN A 159 -1.69 18.98 -18.78
N LEU A 160 -0.99 18.08 -18.10
CA LEU A 160 -0.77 16.71 -18.54
C LEU A 160 -2.01 15.82 -18.40
N PHE A 161 -2.98 16.17 -17.54
CA PHE A 161 -4.25 15.44 -17.44
C PHE A 161 -4.98 15.30 -18.79
N LYS A 162 -4.70 16.21 -19.73
CA LYS A 162 -5.34 16.19 -21.06
C LYS A 162 -4.83 15.07 -21.98
N ASN A 163 -3.69 14.46 -21.67
CA ASN A 163 -3.06 13.45 -22.51
C ASN A 163 -2.36 12.33 -21.71
N THR A 164 -2.67 12.22 -20.42
CA THR A 164 -2.03 11.24 -19.56
C THR A 164 -3.07 10.42 -18.83
N ILE A 165 -2.91 9.10 -18.90
CA ILE A 165 -3.67 8.15 -18.10
C ILE A 165 -2.94 7.99 -16.78
N ILE A 166 -3.66 8.09 -15.67
CA ILE A 166 -3.10 7.91 -14.33
C ILE A 166 -3.75 6.70 -13.67
N ILE A 167 -2.93 5.79 -13.19
CA ILE A 167 -3.36 4.61 -12.45
C ILE A 167 -2.72 4.66 -11.07
N PHE A 168 -3.52 4.60 -10.03
CA PHE A 168 -3.07 4.52 -8.64
C PHE A 168 -3.56 3.22 -8.01
N THR A 169 -2.64 2.47 -7.42
CA THR A 169 -2.93 1.21 -6.73
C THR A 169 -1.87 0.88 -5.68
N SER A 170 -2.08 -0.19 -4.93
CA SER A 170 -1.12 -0.80 -4.00
C SER A 170 -0.93 -2.27 -4.36
N ASP A 171 0.20 -2.86 -3.96
CA ASP A 171 0.49 -4.29 -4.16
C ASP A 171 -0.35 -5.21 -3.27
N HIS A 172 -0.61 -4.81 -2.03
CA HIS A 172 -1.44 -5.49 -1.03
C HIS A 172 -1.71 -4.54 0.14
N GLY A 173 -2.59 -4.94 1.04
CA GLY A 173 -2.85 -4.23 2.30
C GLY A 173 -2.01 -4.75 3.47
N ASP A 174 -2.41 -4.38 4.70
CA ASP A 174 -1.82 -4.84 5.97
C ASP A 174 -2.92 -5.05 7.00
N GLN A 175 -2.80 -6.05 7.83
CA GLN A 175 -3.77 -6.35 8.89
C GLN A 175 -3.87 -5.24 9.94
N CYS A 176 -2.76 -4.63 10.25
CA CYS A 176 -2.65 -3.46 11.12
C CYS A 176 -3.57 -3.49 12.35
N GLY A 177 -3.66 -4.62 13.02
CA GLY A 177 -4.50 -4.83 14.22
C GLY A 177 -5.84 -5.51 13.95
N SER A 178 -6.33 -5.56 12.72
CA SER A 178 -7.53 -6.32 12.40
C SER A 178 -7.33 -7.78 12.79
N HIS A 179 -8.34 -8.36 13.46
CA HIS A 179 -8.29 -9.73 13.98
C HIS A 179 -7.10 -10.00 14.94
N LYS A 180 -6.56 -8.97 15.59
CA LYS A 180 -5.30 -9.02 16.39
C LYS A 180 -4.09 -9.50 15.58
N LEU A 181 -4.14 -9.34 14.27
CA LEU A 181 -3.07 -9.74 13.37
C LEU A 181 -2.22 -8.54 12.94
N ARG A 182 -1.02 -8.83 12.48
CA ARG A 182 -0.06 -7.87 11.95
C ARG A 182 0.51 -8.35 10.64
N SER A 183 0.97 -7.39 9.85
CA SER A 183 1.57 -7.69 8.55
C SER A 183 0.55 -8.33 7.61
N LYS A 184 1.01 -8.98 6.54
CA LYS A 184 0.15 -9.41 5.44
C LYS A 184 -0.29 -10.87 5.53
N GLY A 185 0.48 -11.75 6.13
CA GLY A 185 0.14 -13.18 6.23
C GLY A 185 -0.11 -13.88 4.89
N SER A 186 -0.59 -15.12 4.97
CA SER A 186 -0.95 -15.94 3.80
C SER A 186 -2.45 -16.27 3.79
N TRP A 187 -3.29 -15.29 4.04
CA TRP A 187 -4.75 -15.40 4.12
C TRP A 187 -5.44 -14.28 3.37
N ASN A 188 -6.70 -14.52 3.00
CA ASN A 188 -7.48 -13.65 2.13
C ASN A 188 -8.47 -12.79 2.92
N TYR A 189 -7.98 -12.05 3.92
CA TYR A 189 -8.79 -11.01 4.55
C TYR A 189 -8.89 -9.78 3.67
N GLU A 190 -10.01 -9.05 3.76
CA GLU A 190 -10.23 -7.83 3.00
C GLU A 190 -9.12 -6.81 3.22
N GLU A 191 -8.61 -6.69 4.45
CA GLU A 191 -7.52 -5.79 4.81
C GLU A 191 -6.22 -6.04 4.03
N ILE A 192 -6.06 -7.25 3.50
CA ILE A 192 -4.91 -7.62 2.66
C ILE A 192 -5.26 -7.54 1.18
N MET A 193 -6.45 -8.02 0.80
CA MET A 193 -6.82 -8.29 -0.60
C MET A 193 -7.51 -7.11 -1.27
N LYS A 194 -8.16 -6.23 -0.49
CA LYS A 194 -8.92 -5.10 -1.04
C LYS A 194 -8.02 -3.87 -1.17
N MET A 195 -7.28 -3.81 -2.26
CA MET A 195 -6.42 -2.68 -2.58
C MET A 195 -7.21 -1.56 -3.27
N PRO A 196 -6.78 -0.31 -3.08
CA PRO A 196 -7.31 0.80 -3.86
C PRO A 196 -6.95 0.62 -5.34
N LEU A 197 -7.89 0.96 -6.22
CA LEU A 197 -7.62 1.10 -7.64
C LEU A 197 -8.35 2.32 -8.17
N TYR A 198 -7.60 3.30 -8.64
CA TYR A 198 -8.12 4.48 -9.30
C TYR A 198 -7.50 4.57 -10.70
N ILE A 199 -8.34 4.75 -11.70
CA ILE A 199 -7.91 4.95 -13.08
C ILE A 199 -8.61 6.21 -13.59
N THR A 200 -7.83 7.12 -14.15
CA THR A 200 -8.36 8.28 -14.86
C THR A 200 -7.74 8.37 -16.25
N THR A 201 -8.56 8.72 -17.23
CA THR A 201 -8.16 8.93 -18.62
C THR A 201 -8.47 10.36 -19.04
N PRO A 202 -7.79 10.90 -20.09
CA PRO A 202 -8.03 12.26 -20.57
C PRO A 202 -9.48 12.54 -20.97
N ASP A 203 -10.20 11.53 -21.45
CA ASP A 203 -11.56 11.64 -21.96
C ASP A 203 -12.62 11.45 -20.87
N MET A 204 -12.20 11.18 -19.63
CA MET A 204 -13.10 10.91 -18.52
C MET A 204 -13.67 12.21 -17.96
N ASN A 205 -14.95 12.47 -18.23
CA ASN A 205 -15.68 13.66 -17.79
C ASN A 205 -16.53 13.44 -16.53
N PHE A 206 -16.44 12.26 -15.92
CA PHE A 206 -17.23 11.87 -14.76
C PHE A 206 -16.40 11.06 -13.78
N SER A 207 -16.83 11.03 -12.54
CA SER A 207 -16.29 10.15 -11.51
C SER A 207 -17.32 9.08 -11.18
N GLN A 208 -16.89 7.82 -11.18
CA GLN A 208 -17.75 6.69 -10.81
C GLN A 208 -17.03 5.72 -9.89
N ILE A 209 -17.81 5.01 -9.09
CA ILE A 209 -17.34 3.90 -8.26
C ILE A 209 -18.05 2.64 -8.78
N THR A 210 -17.25 1.66 -9.21
CA THR A 210 -17.78 0.36 -9.61
C THR A 210 -17.67 -0.67 -8.49
N LYS A 211 -18.59 -1.63 -8.46
CA LYS A 211 -18.52 -2.83 -7.60
C LYS A 211 -17.97 -4.05 -8.34
N SER A 212 -17.57 -3.87 -9.60
CA SER A 212 -16.97 -4.95 -10.39
C SER A 212 -15.71 -5.46 -9.73
N LEU A 213 -15.56 -6.78 -9.70
CA LEU A 213 -14.35 -7.40 -9.20
C LEU A 213 -13.21 -7.20 -10.20
N SER A 214 -12.07 -6.81 -9.69
CA SER A 214 -10.82 -6.70 -10.45
C SER A 214 -9.65 -7.20 -9.63
N SER A 215 -8.56 -7.53 -10.27
CA SER A 215 -7.33 -7.94 -9.61
C SER A 215 -6.08 -7.39 -10.32
N HIS A 216 -4.92 -7.55 -9.71
CA HIS A 216 -3.66 -7.08 -10.30
C HIS A 216 -3.34 -7.71 -11.66
N ILE A 217 -3.82 -8.92 -11.91
CA ILE A 217 -3.63 -9.59 -13.19
C ILE A 217 -4.31 -8.84 -14.35
N ASP A 218 -5.36 -8.06 -14.03
CA ASP A 218 -6.09 -7.26 -15.01
C ASP A 218 -5.34 -5.98 -15.40
N LEU A 219 -4.47 -5.47 -14.50
CA LEU A 219 -3.79 -4.20 -14.71
C LEU A 219 -2.84 -4.22 -15.90
N ALA A 220 -2.04 -5.27 -16.04
CA ALA A 220 -1.08 -5.36 -17.15
C ALA A 220 -1.80 -5.35 -18.50
N ARG A 221 -2.88 -6.12 -18.63
CA ARG A 221 -3.71 -6.15 -19.82
C ARG A 221 -4.38 -4.79 -20.08
N THR A 222 -4.92 -4.17 -19.03
CA THR A 222 -5.55 -2.85 -19.10
C THR A 222 -4.57 -1.76 -19.56
N ILE A 223 -3.35 -1.76 -19.04
CA ILE A 223 -2.31 -0.80 -19.43
C ILE A 223 -1.95 -0.95 -20.93
N ILE A 224 -1.78 -2.18 -21.39
CA ILE A 224 -1.46 -2.44 -22.82
C ILE A 224 -2.64 -2.05 -23.71
N ASP A 225 -3.88 -2.33 -23.30
CA ASP A 225 -5.09 -1.97 -24.02
C ASP A 225 -5.25 -0.45 -24.12
N LEU A 226 -5.11 0.27 -23.01
CA LEU A 226 -5.13 1.73 -22.95
C LEU A 226 -4.00 2.38 -23.77
N ALA A 227 -2.87 1.70 -23.93
CA ALA A 227 -1.76 2.14 -24.78
C ALA A 227 -1.97 1.81 -26.25
N GLY A 228 -3.11 1.27 -26.68
CA GLY A 228 -3.41 0.92 -28.06
C GLY A 228 -2.76 -0.39 -28.51
N GLY A 229 -2.53 -1.32 -27.60
CA GLY A 229 -1.97 -2.64 -27.90
C GLY A 229 -2.88 -3.45 -28.82
N SER A 230 -2.30 -4.22 -29.74
CA SER A 230 -3.01 -5.13 -30.62
C SER A 230 -3.55 -6.35 -29.88
N ASP A 231 -4.59 -7.01 -30.41
CA ASP A 231 -5.16 -8.25 -29.85
C ASP A 231 -4.08 -9.31 -29.57
N ARG A 232 -3.14 -9.49 -30.49
CA ARG A 232 -1.99 -10.39 -30.30
C ARG A 232 -1.12 -10.05 -29.08
N GLN A 233 -1.03 -8.77 -28.72
CA GLN A 233 -0.31 -8.34 -27.52
C GLN A 233 -1.15 -8.60 -26.26
N LEU A 234 -2.44 -8.33 -26.34
CA LEU A 234 -3.38 -8.55 -25.24
C LEU A 234 -3.56 -10.03 -24.87
N GLU A 235 -3.55 -10.93 -25.87
CA GLU A 235 -3.62 -12.38 -25.66
C GLU A 235 -2.48 -12.96 -24.82
N LYS A 236 -1.39 -12.24 -24.66
CA LYS A 236 -0.26 -12.66 -23.81
C LYS A 236 -0.54 -12.51 -22.32
N PHE A 237 -1.62 -11.84 -21.92
CA PHE A 237 -1.99 -11.57 -20.55
C PHE A 237 -3.26 -12.32 -20.17
N GLU A 238 -3.24 -13.03 -19.03
CA GLU A 238 -4.38 -13.83 -18.55
C GLU A 238 -5.55 -12.97 -18.04
N GLY A 239 -5.27 -11.77 -17.51
CA GLY A 239 -6.31 -10.88 -16.96
C GLY A 239 -7.27 -10.35 -18.02
N LYS A 240 -8.31 -9.67 -17.56
CA LYS A 240 -9.29 -8.97 -18.39
C LYS A 240 -8.97 -7.47 -18.42
N SER A 241 -9.12 -6.83 -19.57
CA SER A 241 -9.01 -5.37 -19.63
C SER A 241 -10.19 -4.70 -18.93
N LEU A 242 -9.86 -3.70 -18.11
CA LEU A 242 -10.85 -2.89 -17.40
C LEU A 242 -11.36 -1.70 -18.24
N THR A 243 -10.91 -1.55 -19.48
CA THR A 243 -11.29 -0.41 -20.37
C THR A 243 -12.78 -0.30 -20.57
N ARG A 244 -13.51 -1.42 -20.62
CA ARG A 244 -14.99 -1.39 -20.69
C ARG A 244 -15.61 -0.68 -19.49
N LEU A 245 -15.08 -0.91 -18.29
CA LEU A 245 -15.59 -0.27 -17.06
C LEU A 245 -15.31 1.24 -17.03
N LEU A 246 -14.31 1.71 -17.79
CA LEU A 246 -13.97 3.13 -17.88
C LEU A 246 -14.87 3.88 -18.86
N ASN A 247 -15.40 3.19 -19.87
CA ASN A 247 -16.18 3.78 -20.95
C ASN A 247 -17.70 3.70 -20.73
N ASP A 248 -18.16 2.75 -19.93
CA ASP A 248 -19.58 2.48 -19.78
C ASP A 248 -20.20 3.16 -18.55
N CYS A 249 -20.77 4.34 -18.80
CA CYS A 249 -21.67 5.01 -17.85
C CYS A 249 -23.02 4.26 -17.64
N LEU A 250 -23.31 3.20 -18.41
CA LEU A 250 -24.67 2.64 -18.56
C LEU A 250 -24.83 1.14 -18.28
N LEU A 251 -23.76 0.37 -18.03
CA LEU A 251 -23.87 -1.09 -17.85
C LEU A 251 -24.04 -1.53 -16.38
N TYR A 252 -24.92 -0.87 -15.63
CA TYR A 252 -25.20 -1.29 -14.24
C TYR A 252 -26.48 -2.12 -14.08
N THR A 253 -27.10 -2.63 -15.13
CA THR A 253 -28.44 -3.24 -14.98
C THR A 253 -28.64 -4.65 -15.53
N SER A 254 -27.71 -5.30 -16.24
CA SER A 254 -28.09 -6.60 -16.83
C SER A 254 -27.14 -7.79 -16.67
N ASP A 255 -25.83 -7.62 -16.46
CA ASP A 255 -24.93 -8.77 -16.65
C ASP A 255 -24.36 -9.45 -15.39
N ALA A 256 -24.73 -9.00 -14.20
CA ALA A 256 -24.30 -9.68 -12.95
C ALA A 256 -25.17 -10.90 -12.58
N ALA A 257 -26.27 -11.15 -13.29
CA ALA A 257 -27.19 -12.25 -13.02
C ALA A 257 -26.90 -13.51 -13.86
N ASP A 258 -26.22 -13.38 -14.99
CA ASP A 258 -26.03 -14.50 -15.93
C ASP A 258 -24.75 -15.33 -15.68
N ASP A 259 -23.75 -14.81 -14.94
CA ASP A 259 -22.52 -15.54 -14.62
C ASP A 259 -22.60 -16.41 -13.32
N ALA A 260 -23.71 -16.41 -12.63
CA ALA A 260 -23.92 -17.21 -11.42
C ALA A 260 -24.62 -18.55 -11.67
N GLY A 261 -24.78 -18.96 -12.91
CA GLY A 261 -25.58 -20.12 -13.32
C GLY A 261 -24.94 -21.01 -14.39
N SER A 262 -23.65 -21.38 -14.22
CA SER A 262 -23.09 -22.51 -14.99
C SER A 262 -21.95 -23.18 -14.25
#